data_41689efd3b1788d2ee32de17500bc987
#
_entry.id   41689efd3b1788d2ee32de17500bc987
#
_cell.length_a   1.000
_cell.length_b   1.000
_cell.length_c   1.000
_cell.angle_alpha   90.00
_cell.angle_beta   90.00
_cell.angle_gamma   90.00
#
_symmetry.space_group_name_H-M   'P 1'
#
loop_
_entity.id
_entity.type
_entity.pdbx_description
1 polymer ?
#
loop_
_entity_poly.entity_id
_entity_poly.type
_entity_poly.pdbx_seq_one_letter_code
_entity_poly.pdbx_strand_id
1 'polypeptide(L)'
;MRSMLFSFGRKLAVGVLVVVALPATPTVATPAGQIVIFGAHSGSTLTLSTKGHKIIVKGRMAHHPPIGCRLEHRRRLAVCPARGASRMEVDMGPSGDFVKVAERLPTTLTVHLGAGSDKFVGNGERDICFSEGSRRNRCIGGPGNDVCVTGERNSDCVGGPGNDYCHHGDGSDGCWGGPGNDVCVMGPGQDGCHGGPGNDRLYGGRNPDQLYGGPGRDYCNGGPGRGRSHDCNFGPRH
;
A
#
# COMPACT_ATOMS: atom_id res chain seq x y z
N MET A 1 6.76 -29.65 -25.10
CA MET A 1 5.96 -28.51 -24.64
C MET A 1 4.77 -29.04 -23.84
N ARG A 2 4.82 -29.02 -22.53
CA ARG A 2 3.69 -29.36 -21.67
C ARG A 2 3.38 -28.14 -20.82
N SER A 3 2.22 -27.56 -21.06
CA SER A 3 1.66 -26.51 -20.23
C SER A 3 1.16 -27.10 -18.92
N MET A 4 1.71 -26.67 -17.79
CA MET A 4 1.11 -26.90 -16.48
C MET A 4 0.17 -25.72 -16.20
N LEU A 5 -1.12 -25.99 -16.24
CA LEU A 5 -2.16 -25.12 -15.69
C LEU A 5 -2.21 -25.34 -14.19
N PHE A 6 -1.87 -24.33 -13.41
CA PHE A 6 -2.24 -24.28 -12.01
C PHE A 6 -3.59 -23.59 -11.87
N SER A 7 -4.53 -24.33 -11.31
CA SER A 7 -5.87 -23.86 -10.98
C SER A 7 -5.78 -23.00 -9.72
N PHE A 8 -6.03 -21.70 -9.86
CA PHE A 8 -6.28 -20.82 -8.71
C PHE A 8 -7.77 -20.63 -8.52
N GLY A 9 -8.21 -20.85 -7.28
CA GLY A 9 -9.59 -20.68 -6.85
C GLY A 9 -10.09 -19.25 -7.02
N ARG A 10 -11.36 -19.14 -7.35
CA ARG A 10 -12.09 -17.92 -7.65
C ARG A 10 -12.05 -16.90 -6.50
N LYS A 11 -11.30 -15.83 -6.68
CA LYS A 11 -11.59 -14.50 -6.08
C LYS A 11 -11.27 -13.45 -7.13
N LEU A 12 -12.10 -12.43 -7.23
CA LEU A 12 -12.10 -11.40 -8.28
C LEU A 12 -10.70 -10.90 -8.61
N ALA A 13 -10.24 -11.19 -9.79
CA ALA A 13 -8.98 -10.70 -10.31
C ALA A 13 -9.22 -9.38 -11.04
N VAL A 14 -8.78 -8.30 -10.46
CA VAL A 14 -8.31 -7.15 -11.25
C VAL A 14 -7.03 -7.64 -11.91
N GLY A 15 -7.05 -7.76 -13.25
CA GLY A 15 -6.00 -8.44 -13.98
C GLY A 15 -4.62 -7.77 -13.82
N VAL A 16 -3.81 -8.35 -12.97
CA VAL A 16 -2.36 -8.16 -12.97
C VAL A 16 -1.78 -9.37 -13.69
N LEU A 17 -1.29 -9.19 -14.91
CA LEU A 17 -0.56 -10.22 -15.62
C LEU A 17 0.83 -10.35 -14.99
N VAL A 18 0.99 -11.27 -14.07
CA VAL A 18 2.31 -11.69 -13.57
C VAL A 18 2.90 -12.64 -14.61
N VAL A 19 3.85 -12.17 -15.39
CA VAL A 19 4.63 -13.03 -16.29
C VAL A 19 5.83 -13.57 -15.51
N VAL A 20 5.75 -14.80 -15.05
CA VAL A 20 6.91 -15.55 -14.57
C VAL A 20 7.63 -16.11 -15.80
N ALA A 21 8.75 -15.53 -16.17
CA ALA A 21 9.58 -16.02 -17.28
C ALA A 21 10.71 -16.91 -16.77
N LEU A 22 10.74 -18.16 -17.27
CA LEU A 22 11.89 -19.06 -17.25
C LEU A 22 12.92 -18.65 -18.33
N PRO A 23 14.21 -19.07 -18.24
CA PRO A 23 15.32 -18.40 -18.86
C PRO A 23 15.43 -18.67 -20.37
N ALA A 24 15.04 -17.75 -21.15
CA ALA A 24 15.57 -17.45 -22.50
C ALA A 24 15.15 -16.01 -22.77
N THR A 25 16.09 -15.13 -22.93
CA THR A 25 15.92 -13.70 -23.12
C THR A 25 14.69 -13.32 -23.95
N PRO A 26 13.55 -12.99 -23.35
CA PRO A 26 12.56 -12.18 -24.02
C PRO A 26 12.79 -10.74 -23.57
N THR A 27 13.04 -9.86 -24.48
CA THR A 27 12.74 -8.44 -24.33
C THR A 27 11.24 -8.34 -24.09
N VAL A 28 10.81 -8.45 -22.82
CA VAL A 28 9.45 -8.08 -22.47
C VAL A 28 9.38 -6.59 -22.69
N ALA A 29 8.66 -6.20 -23.75
CA ALA A 29 8.34 -4.80 -23.99
C ALA A 29 7.48 -4.33 -22.81
N THR A 30 8.10 -3.65 -21.85
CA THR A 30 7.37 -2.99 -20.77
C THR A 30 6.57 -1.84 -21.37
N PRO A 31 5.34 -1.60 -20.90
CA PRO A 31 4.64 -0.38 -21.24
C PRO A 31 5.56 0.82 -21.03
N ALA A 32 5.61 1.73 -21.98
CA ALA A 32 6.47 2.90 -21.90
C ALA A 32 6.21 3.62 -20.56
N GLY A 33 7.26 3.83 -19.78
CA GLY A 33 7.18 4.55 -18.53
C GLY A 33 6.93 3.71 -17.27
N GLN A 34 6.90 2.39 -17.34
CA GLN A 34 6.78 1.54 -16.15
C GLN A 34 8.16 1.22 -15.55
N ILE A 35 8.25 1.33 -14.23
CA ILE A 35 9.41 0.92 -13.43
C ILE A 35 8.95 -0.14 -12.45
N VAL A 36 9.63 -1.28 -12.40
CA VAL A 36 9.36 -2.35 -11.43
C VAL A 36 10.63 -2.69 -10.67
N ILE A 37 10.55 -2.67 -9.34
CA ILE A 37 11.63 -3.02 -8.43
C ILE A 37 11.22 -4.23 -7.61
N PHE A 38 12.10 -5.21 -7.50
CA PHE A 38 11.89 -6.39 -6.66
C PHE A 38 12.80 -6.34 -5.44
N GLY A 39 12.21 -6.44 -4.25
CA GLY A 39 12.92 -6.59 -2.97
C GLY A 39 13.59 -7.96 -2.87
N ALA A 40 14.56 -8.11 -1.98
CA ALA A 40 15.17 -9.41 -1.72
C ALA A 40 14.27 -10.30 -0.85
N HIS A 41 14.41 -11.62 -0.97
CA HIS A 41 13.60 -12.59 -0.22
C HIS A 41 13.84 -12.62 1.30
N SER A 42 14.83 -11.91 1.80
CA SER A 42 15.20 -11.90 3.22
C SER A 42 15.16 -10.46 3.76
N GLY A 43 14.13 -10.07 4.45
CA GLY A 43 13.93 -8.79 5.11
C GLY A 43 14.70 -7.62 4.49
N SER A 44 14.04 -6.80 3.70
CA SER A 44 14.69 -5.75 2.91
C SER A 44 14.29 -4.37 3.38
N THR A 45 15.25 -3.45 3.33
CA THR A 45 14.95 -2.02 3.45
C THR A 45 15.26 -1.36 2.11
N LEU A 46 14.24 -0.75 1.52
CA LEU A 46 14.40 0.07 0.31
C LEU A 46 14.11 1.52 0.63
N THR A 47 14.97 2.40 0.13
CA THR A 47 14.76 3.85 0.18
C THR A 47 14.72 4.40 -1.22
N LEU A 48 13.64 5.08 -1.54
CA LEU A 48 13.40 5.73 -2.82
C LEU A 48 13.60 7.23 -2.66
N SER A 49 14.36 7.82 -3.56
CA SER A 49 14.62 9.26 -3.59
C SER A 49 14.78 9.76 -5.03
N THR A 50 14.85 11.06 -5.23
CA THR A 50 15.08 11.66 -6.53
C THR A 50 16.45 12.36 -6.59
N LYS A 51 17.04 12.40 -7.77
CA LYS A 51 18.25 13.20 -8.04
C LYS A 51 18.20 13.72 -9.48
N GLY A 52 17.81 14.98 -9.64
CA GLY A 52 17.54 15.57 -10.94
C GLY A 52 16.43 14.82 -11.67
N HIS A 53 16.73 14.28 -12.85
CA HIS A 53 15.76 13.51 -13.65
C HIS A 53 15.87 11.98 -13.45
N LYS A 54 16.31 11.57 -12.27
CA LYS A 54 16.49 10.15 -11.93
C LYS A 54 15.78 9.82 -10.62
N ILE A 55 15.21 8.62 -10.57
CA ILE A 55 14.74 7.99 -9.32
C ILE A 55 15.86 7.07 -8.85
N ILE A 56 16.24 7.19 -7.61
CA ILE A 56 17.31 6.43 -6.96
C ILE A 56 16.67 5.48 -5.95
N VAL A 57 16.88 4.19 -6.13
CA VAL A 57 16.43 3.15 -5.21
C VAL A 57 17.65 2.55 -4.53
N LYS A 58 17.74 2.72 -3.21
CA LYS A 58 18.81 2.17 -2.38
C LYS A 58 18.26 1.05 -1.50
N GLY A 59 19.01 -0.04 -1.41
CA GLY A 59 18.67 -1.18 -0.56
C GLY A 59 18.99 -2.50 -1.23
N ARG A 60 18.65 -3.59 -0.56
CA ARG A 60 18.88 -4.93 -1.10
C ARG A 60 17.73 -5.31 -2.04
N MET A 61 18.04 -5.53 -3.30
CA MET A 61 17.10 -5.94 -4.34
C MET A 61 17.30 -7.41 -4.70
N ALA A 62 16.26 -8.03 -5.26
CA ALA A 62 16.28 -9.43 -5.70
C ALA A 62 17.31 -9.70 -6.81
N HIS A 63 17.49 -10.98 -7.13
CA HIS A 63 18.40 -11.40 -8.20
C HIS A 63 17.95 -10.97 -9.60
N HIS A 64 16.67 -10.68 -9.77
CA HIS A 64 16.14 -10.18 -11.04
C HIS A 64 16.47 -8.70 -11.22
N PRO A 65 16.90 -8.29 -12.41
CA PRO A 65 17.12 -6.88 -12.68
C PRO A 65 15.79 -6.12 -12.61
N PRO A 66 15.79 -4.91 -12.04
CA PRO A 66 14.61 -4.07 -12.07
C PRO A 66 14.28 -3.68 -13.51
N ILE A 67 12.99 -3.64 -13.81
CA ILE A 67 12.52 -3.23 -15.12
C ILE A 67 12.59 -1.70 -15.23
N GLY A 68 13.13 -1.20 -16.34
CA GLY A 68 13.25 0.23 -16.59
C GLY A 68 14.40 0.93 -15.85
N CYS A 69 15.24 0.20 -15.13
CA CYS A 69 16.33 0.78 -14.33
C CYS A 69 17.68 0.12 -14.62
N ARG A 70 18.74 0.84 -14.30
CA ARG A 70 20.11 0.31 -14.30
C ARG A 70 20.51 -0.08 -12.87
N LEU A 71 20.99 -1.31 -12.67
CA LEU A 71 21.57 -1.75 -11.41
C LEU A 71 23.03 -1.33 -11.29
N GLU A 72 23.37 -0.85 -10.12
CA GLU A 72 24.74 -0.47 -9.73
C GLU A 72 25.08 -1.10 -8.35
N HIS A 73 26.37 -1.12 -8.01
CA HIS A 73 26.87 -1.50 -6.68
C HIS A 73 26.29 -2.83 -6.15
N ARG A 74 26.50 -3.92 -6.85
CA ARG A 74 26.13 -5.29 -6.42
C ARG A 74 24.67 -5.37 -5.94
N ARG A 75 23.71 -4.77 -6.71
CA ARG A 75 22.28 -4.81 -6.44
C ARG A 75 21.82 -4.05 -5.19
N ARG A 76 22.59 -3.06 -4.76
CA ARG A 76 22.18 -2.19 -3.65
C ARG A 76 21.77 -0.78 -4.11
N LEU A 77 21.89 -0.54 -5.39
CA LEU A 77 21.52 0.73 -6.00
C LEU A 77 20.88 0.47 -7.37
N ALA A 78 19.68 0.96 -7.58
CA ALA A 78 19.09 1.07 -8.90
C ALA A 78 18.90 2.55 -9.27
N VAL A 79 19.18 2.87 -10.51
CA VAL A 79 19.00 4.20 -11.08
C VAL A 79 17.99 4.11 -12.20
N CYS A 80 16.87 4.78 -12.05
CA CYS A 80 15.75 4.75 -12.96
C CYS A 80 15.53 6.14 -13.58
N PRO A 81 15.11 6.22 -14.87
CA PRO A 81 14.75 7.50 -15.47
C PRO A 81 13.46 8.02 -14.84
N ALA A 82 13.44 9.27 -14.40
CA ALA A 82 12.23 9.92 -13.93
C ALA A 82 11.37 10.48 -15.08
N ARG A 83 12.01 10.85 -16.18
CA ARG A 83 11.30 11.34 -17.37
C ARG A 83 10.55 10.19 -18.06
N GLY A 84 9.25 10.38 -18.28
CA GLY A 84 8.39 9.39 -18.90
C GLY A 84 7.98 8.23 -17.97
N ALA A 85 8.41 8.23 -16.72
CA ALA A 85 7.89 7.31 -15.73
C ALA A 85 6.44 7.67 -15.40
N SER A 86 5.51 6.80 -15.78
CA SER A 86 4.08 6.99 -15.53
C SER A 86 3.62 6.20 -14.29
N ARG A 87 4.34 5.16 -13.93
CA ARG A 87 4.06 4.30 -12.79
C ARG A 87 5.33 3.64 -12.27
N MET A 88 5.43 3.55 -10.97
CA MET A 88 6.47 2.76 -10.30
C MET A 88 5.81 1.70 -9.42
N GLU A 89 6.34 0.49 -9.47
CA GLU A 89 5.86 -0.65 -8.70
C GLU A 89 7.04 -1.26 -7.93
N VAL A 90 6.81 -1.58 -6.67
CA VAL A 90 7.79 -2.19 -5.78
C VAL A 90 7.17 -3.43 -5.18
N ASP A 91 7.71 -4.61 -5.53
CA ASP A 91 7.30 -5.89 -4.98
C ASP A 91 8.32 -6.36 -3.96
N MET A 92 7.89 -6.51 -2.71
CA MET A 92 8.72 -7.04 -1.63
C MET A 92 8.48 -8.55 -1.47
N GLY A 93 9.34 -9.18 -0.72
CA GLY A 93 9.32 -10.62 -0.55
C GLY A 93 8.52 -11.09 0.67
N PRO A 94 8.70 -12.36 1.10
CA PRO A 94 7.92 -12.95 2.20
C PRO A 94 8.49 -12.70 3.59
N SER A 95 9.27 -11.66 3.80
CA SER A 95 9.92 -11.33 5.07
C SER A 95 9.51 -9.96 5.56
N GLY A 96 9.78 -9.62 6.80
CA GLY A 96 9.51 -8.26 7.31
C GLY A 96 10.32 -7.21 6.55
N ASP A 97 9.64 -6.35 5.82
CA ASP A 97 10.23 -5.41 4.88
C ASP A 97 9.93 -3.95 5.25
N PHE A 98 10.79 -3.06 4.81
CA PHE A 98 10.60 -1.63 4.98
C PHE A 98 10.85 -0.87 3.68
N VAL A 99 9.83 -0.19 3.17
CA VAL A 99 9.93 0.70 2.03
C VAL A 99 9.69 2.12 2.48
N LYS A 100 10.63 3.02 2.19
CA LYS A 100 10.54 4.44 2.51
C LYS A 100 10.75 5.28 1.27
N VAL A 101 9.83 6.21 1.03
CA VAL A 101 10.01 7.30 0.07
C VAL A 101 10.60 8.48 0.83
N ALA A 102 11.84 8.84 0.52
CA ALA A 102 12.56 9.92 1.21
C ALA A 102 12.24 11.30 0.64
N GLU A 103 11.89 11.36 -0.64
CA GLU A 103 11.57 12.58 -1.38
C GLU A 103 10.42 12.32 -2.33
N ARG A 104 9.65 13.35 -2.66
CA ARG A 104 8.54 13.26 -3.61
C ARG A 104 8.98 12.62 -4.93
N LEU A 105 8.32 11.54 -5.32
CA LEU A 105 8.53 10.88 -6.60
C LEU A 105 7.70 11.59 -7.70
N PRO A 106 8.20 11.64 -8.93
CA PRO A 106 7.47 12.26 -10.05
C PRO A 106 6.39 11.34 -10.66
N THR A 107 5.99 10.30 -9.96
CA THR A 107 5.07 9.27 -10.45
C THR A 107 4.35 8.59 -9.30
N THR A 108 3.17 8.05 -9.58
CA THR A 108 2.43 7.20 -8.63
C THR A 108 3.26 5.97 -8.29
N LEU A 109 3.38 5.69 -7.00
CA LEU A 109 4.05 4.52 -6.47
C LEU A 109 3.00 3.49 -6.02
N THR A 110 3.18 2.25 -6.44
CA THR A 110 2.46 1.10 -5.92
C THR A 110 3.45 0.18 -5.22
N VAL A 111 3.17 -0.18 -3.97
CA VAL A 111 4.02 -1.06 -3.17
C VAL A 111 3.23 -2.28 -2.74
N HIS A 112 3.73 -3.46 -3.09
CA HIS A 112 3.27 -4.76 -2.61
C HIS A 112 4.25 -5.25 -1.55
N LEU A 113 3.86 -5.20 -0.30
CA LEU A 113 4.75 -5.53 0.82
C LEU A 113 4.95 -7.04 1.00
N GLY A 114 4.06 -7.85 0.40
CA GLY A 114 4.14 -9.30 0.52
C GLY A 114 3.79 -9.81 1.92
N ALA A 115 4.35 -10.98 2.27
CA ALA A 115 4.12 -11.59 3.57
C ALA A 115 5.19 -11.15 4.56
N GLY A 116 4.78 -10.81 5.78
CA GLY A 116 5.74 -10.39 6.80
C GLY A 116 5.14 -9.43 7.79
N SER A 117 5.98 -8.83 8.59
CA SER A 117 5.63 -7.64 9.37
C SER A 117 6.30 -6.45 8.71
N ASP A 118 5.55 -5.74 7.90
CA ASP A 118 6.08 -4.82 6.94
C ASP A 118 5.71 -3.38 7.28
N LYS A 119 6.52 -2.46 6.76
CA LYS A 119 6.27 -1.04 6.90
C LYS A 119 6.49 -0.32 5.58
N PHE A 120 5.54 0.53 5.23
CA PHE A 120 5.65 1.49 4.15
C PHE A 120 5.56 2.92 4.70
N VAL A 121 6.34 3.81 4.14
CA VAL A 121 6.27 5.25 4.39
C VAL A 121 6.38 5.97 3.06
N GLY A 122 5.27 6.50 2.60
CA GLY A 122 5.16 7.33 1.42
C GLY A 122 5.55 8.78 1.67
N ASN A 123 5.58 9.57 0.65
CA ASN A 123 5.86 11.02 0.71
C ASN A 123 5.47 11.74 -0.59
N GLY A 124 4.32 12.35 -0.64
CA GLY A 124 4.04 13.49 -1.50
C GLY A 124 3.13 13.35 -2.69
N GLU A 125 2.96 12.25 -3.34
CA GLU A 125 1.98 12.00 -4.40
C GLU A 125 1.02 10.91 -3.94
N ARG A 126 0.13 10.51 -4.82
CA ARG A 126 -0.71 9.36 -4.55
C ARG A 126 0.13 8.09 -4.48
N ASP A 127 0.25 7.55 -3.29
CA ASP A 127 0.90 6.28 -3.02
C ASP A 127 -0.14 5.18 -2.81
N ILE A 128 0.17 3.96 -3.25
CA ILE A 128 -0.70 2.80 -3.07
C ILE A 128 0.10 1.72 -2.37
N CYS A 129 -0.35 1.33 -1.17
CA CYS A 129 0.27 0.30 -0.36
C CYS A 129 -0.66 -0.90 -0.24
N PHE A 130 -0.20 -2.06 -0.70
CA PHE A 130 -0.83 -3.36 -0.49
C PHE A 130 0.01 -4.19 0.47
N SER A 131 -0.63 -4.71 1.50
CA SER A 131 -0.01 -5.55 2.50
C SER A 131 -0.89 -6.77 2.72
N GLU A 132 -0.55 -7.88 2.08
CA GLU A 132 -1.32 -9.13 2.13
C GLU A 132 -0.84 -10.11 3.21
N GLY A 133 0.14 -9.69 4.01
CA GLY A 133 0.78 -10.53 5.00
C GLY A 133 -0.11 -10.93 6.18
N SER A 134 0.19 -12.07 6.78
CA SER A 134 -0.49 -12.61 7.97
C SER A 134 0.08 -12.07 9.30
N ARG A 135 0.80 -10.97 9.29
CA ARG A 135 1.40 -10.31 10.46
C ARG A 135 1.04 -8.83 10.49
N ARG A 136 1.36 -8.15 11.58
CA ARG A 136 1.09 -6.72 11.74
C ARG A 136 1.88 -5.90 10.73
N ASN A 137 1.16 -5.12 9.93
CA ASN A 137 1.73 -4.25 8.92
C ASN A 137 1.39 -2.79 9.20
N ARG A 138 2.18 -1.89 8.64
CA ARG A 138 1.93 -0.46 8.78
C ARG A 138 2.17 0.29 7.48
N CYS A 139 1.10 0.86 6.93
CA CYS A 139 1.15 1.79 5.81
C CYS A 139 1.01 3.23 6.32
N ILE A 140 1.91 4.10 5.90
CA ILE A 140 1.85 5.54 6.13
C ILE A 140 1.92 6.20 4.75
N GLY A 141 0.83 6.82 4.32
CA GLY A 141 0.74 7.46 3.00
C GLY A 141 1.61 8.71 2.93
N GLY A 142 1.41 9.63 3.81
CA GLY A 142 2.07 10.93 3.79
C GLY A 142 1.18 12.00 3.18
N PRO A 143 1.72 13.09 2.63
CA PRO A 143 0.92 14.03 1.86
C PRO A 143 0.50 13.42 0.52
N GLY A 144 -0.77 13.44 0.17
CA GLY A 144 -1.27 12.90 -1.09
C GLY A 144 -2.69 12.39 -0.95
N ASN A 145 -3.21 11.77 -1.98
CA ASN A 145 -4.47 11.02 -1.87
C ASN A 145 -4.13 9.54 -1.94
N ASP A 146 -3.86 8.94 -0.80
CA ASP A 146 -3.22 7.66 -0.69
C ASP A 146 -4.21 6.50 -0.57
N VAL A 147 -3.77 5.31 -0.90
CA VAL A 147 -4.54 4.08 -0.78
C VAL A 147 -3.75 3.06 0.04
N CYS A 148 -4.32 2.63 1.13
CA CYS A 148 -3.77 1.59 1.97
C CYS A 148 -4.76 0.42 2.04
N VAL A 149 -4.31 -0.75 1.61
CA VAL A 149 -5.08 -2.00 1.70
C VAL A 149 -4.27 -3.00 2.51
N THR A 150 -4.79 -3.41 3.65
CA THR A 150 -4.13 -4.39 4.51
C THR A 150 -4.90 -5.71 4.52
N GLY A 151 -4.17 -6.80 4.73
CA GLY A 151 -4.73 -8.14 4.77
C GLY A 151 -5.23 -8.56 6.15
N GLU A 152 -5.18 -9.86 6.39
CA GLU A 152 -5.61 -10.50 7.62
C GLU A 152 -4.62 -10.20 8.76
N ARG A 153 -5.05 -9.72 9.89
CA ARG A 153 -4.36 -9.39 11.14
C ARG A 153 -4.11 -7.91 11.38
N ASN A 154 -3.95 -7.61 12.69
CA ASN A 154 -3.83 -6.26 13.21
C ASN A 154 -2.83 -5.41 12.42
N SER A 155 -3.31 -4.42 11.75
CA SER A 155 -2.54 -3.54 10.88
C SER A 155 -2.89 -2.08 11.12
N ASP A 156 -1.98 -1.20 10.78
CA ASP A 156 -2.20 0.24 10.92
C ASP A 156 -2.15 0.92 9.55
N CYS A 157 -3.12 1.76 9.27
CA CYS A 157 -3.10 2.72 8.15
C CYS A 157 -3.07 4.14 8.70
N VAL A 158 -2.16 4.94 8.21
CA VAL A 158 -2.10 6.38 8.45
C VAL A 158 -2.10 7.07 7.10
N GLY A 159 -3.20 7.71 6.72
CA GLY A 159 -3.32 8.43 5.46
C GLY A 159 -2.36 9.62 5.45
N GLY A 160 -2.66 10.65 6.14
CA GLY A 160 -1.89 11.89 6.18
C GLY A 160 -2.71 13.06 5.66
N PRO A 161 -2.10 14.14 5.18
CA PRO A 161 -2.84 15.20 4.51
C PRO A 161 -3.27 14.81 3.10
N GLY A 162 -4.56 14.79 2.84
CA GLY A 162 -5.14 14.44 1.54
C GLY A 162 -6.47 13.70 1.69
N ASN A 163 -7.03 13.23 0.61
CA ASN A 163 -8.23 12.40 0.67
C ASN A 163 -7.81 10.95 0.53
N ASP A 164 -7.74 10.25 1.65
CA ASP A 164 -7.15 8.94 1.76
C ASP A 164 -8.17 7.81 1.81
N TYR A 165 -7.77 6.64 1.39
CA TYR A 165 -8.57 5.44 1.45
C TYR A 165 -7.83 4.33 2.19
N CYS A 166 -8.34 3.95 3.36
CA CYS A 166 -7.86 2.82 4.14
C CYS A 166 -8.88 1.68 4.11
N HIS A 167 -8.43 0.50 3.74
CA HIS A 167 -9.24 -0.72 3.77
C HIS A 167 -8.49 -1.83 4.50
N HIS A 168 -9.10 -2.35 5.56
CA HIS A 168 -8.53 -3.40 6.40
C HIS A 168 -9.26 -4.72 6.19
N GLY A 169 -8.54 -5.83 6.39
CA GLY A 169 -9.08 -7.17 6.43
C GLY A 169 -9.51 -7.59 7.85
N ASP A 170 -9.29 -8.87 8.21
CA ASP A 170 -9.60 -9.39 9.53
C ASP A 170 -8.52 -8.95 10.53
N GLY A 171 -8.92 -8.55 11.74
CA GLY A 171 -7.97 -8.19 12.77
C GLY A 171 -8.52 -7.14 13.72
N SER A 172 -7.71 -6.67 14.64
CA SER A 172 -8.00 -5.43 15.38
C SER A 172 -7.10 -4.35 14.80
N ASP A 173 -7.68 -3.55 13.94
CA ASP A 173 -6.96 -2.65 13.05
C ASP A 173 -7.11 -1.19 13.48
N GLY A 174 -6.15 -0.37 13.03
CA GLY A 174 -6.14 1.06 13.26
C GLY A 174 -6.12 1.85 11.95
N CYS A 175 -7.06 2.79 11.79
CA CYS A 175 -7.08 3.73 10.68
C CYS A 175 -7.03 5.17 11.20
N TRP A 176 -6.12 5.95 10.68
CA TRP A 176 -6.02 7.39 10.88
C TRP A 176 -6.04 8.08 9.51
N GLY A 177 -7.15 8.71 9.16
CA GLY A 177 -7.28 9.44 7.90
C GLY A 177 -6.31 10.62 7.87
N GLY A 178 -6.54 11.59 8.68
CA GLY A 178 -5.75 12.83 8.73
C GLY A 178 -6.55 14.03 8.26
N PRO A 179 -5.91 15.13 7.84
CA PRO A 179 -6.63 16.24 7.22
C PRO A 179 -7.06 15.91 5.80
N GLY A 180 -8.37 15.91 5.53
CA GLY A 180 -8.95 15.63 4.21
C GLY A 180 -10.30 14.96 4.30
N ASN A 181 -10.84 14.52 3.18
CA ASN A 181 -12.08 13.76 3.19
C ASN A 181 -11.74 12.28 3.00
N ASP A 182 -11.65 11.57 4.11
CA ASP A 182 -11.10 10.24 4.16
C ASP A 182 -12.16 9.14 4.16
N VAL A 183 -11.75 7.96 3.72
CA VAL A 183 -12.58 6.76 3.77
C VAL A 183 -11.84 5.67 4.52
N CYS A 184 -12.38 5.25 5.65
CA CYS A 184 -11.92 4.09 6.40
C CYS A 184 -12.95 2.97 6.31
N VAL A 185 -12.53 1.82 5.81
CA VAL A 185 -13.32 0.59 5.76
C VAL A 185 -12.60 -0.46 6.59
N MET A 186 -13.14 -0.74 7.78
CA MET A 186 -12.62 -1.76 8.67
C MET A 186 -13.27 -3.11 8.35
N GLY A 187 -12.61 -4.17 8.72
CA GLY A 187 -13.09 -5.52 8.52
C GLY A 187 -13.79 -6.13 9.73
N PRO A 188 -13.76 -7.46 9.86
CA PRO A 188 -14.10 -8.13 11.10
C PRO A 188 -13.02 -7.92 12.15
N GLY A 189 -13.37 -7.32 13.29
CA GLY A 189 -12.43 -7.07 14.36
C GLY A 189 -12.96 -6.12 15.42
N GLN A 190 -12.13 -5.76 16.37
CA GLN A 190 -12.38 -4.62 17.25
C GLN A 190 -11.47 -3.50 16.79
N ASP A 191 -12.01 -2.61 16.01
CA ASP A 191 -11.25 -1.68 15.23
C ASP A 191 -11.34 -0.26 15.77
N GLY A 192 -10.30 0.52 15.48
CA GLY A 192 -10.25 1.95 15.77
C GLY A 192 -10.11 2.77 14.50
N CYS A 193 -11.04 3.69 14.24
CA CYS A 193 -10.96 4.57 13.10
C CYS A 193 -11.10 6.02 13.53
N HIS A 194 -10.17 6.85 13.08
CA HIS A 194 -10.14 8.28 13.26
C HIS A 194 -10.13 8.95 11.90
N GLY A 195 -11.20 9.67 11.54
CA GLY A 195 -11.27 10.44 10.31
C GLY A 195 -10.28 11.59 10.34
N GLY A 196 -10.49 12.54 11.20
CA GLY A 196 -9.67 13.74 11.32
C GLY A 196 -10.43 14.98 10.90
N PRO A 197 -9.75 16.09 10.54
CA PRO A 197 -10.42 17.25 9.98
C PRO A 197 -10.85 17.02 8.54
N GLY A 198 -12.17 17.06 8.27
CA GLY A 198 -12.71 16.87 6.92
C GLY A 198 -14.13 16.34 6.93
N ASN A 199 -14.57 15.80 5.81
CA ASN A 199 -15.88 15.13 5.74
C ASN A 199 -15.63 13.64 5.44
N ASP A 200 -15.57 12.87 6.51
CA ASP A 200 -15.07 11.51 6.47
C ASP A 200 -16.18 10.46 6.34
N ARG A 201 -15.80 9.27 5.89
CA ARG A 201 -16.66 8.09 5.84
C ARG A 201 -15.99 6.92 6.55
N LEU A 202 -16.57 6.54 7.69
CA LEU A 202 -16.02 5.53 8.58
C LEU A 202 -16.96 4.34 8.67
N TYR A 203 -16.46 3.15 8.31
CA TYR A 203 -17.19 1.89 8.35
C TYR A 203 -16.46 0.92 9.27
N GLY A 204 -17.05 0.61 10.42
CA GLY A 204 -16.46 -0.27 11.44
C GLY A 204 -16.45 -1.75 11.04
N GLY A 205 -17.50 -2.22 10.39
CA GLY A 205 -17.58 -3.62 9.98
C GLY A 205 -18.31 -4.50 10.97
N ARG A 206 -17.76 -5.67 11.26
CA ARG A 206 -18.30 -6.58 12.27
C ARG A 206 -17.59 -6.39 13.59
N ASN A 207 -18.30 -6.69 14.70
CA ASN A 207 -17.83 -6.53 16.07
C ASN A 207 -17.89 -5.08 16.60
N PRO A 208 -17.62 -4.87 17.88
CA PRO A 208 -17.65 -3.53 18.46
C PRO A 208 -16.44 -2.69 18.06
N ASP A 209 -16.69 -1.58 17.38
CA ASP A 209 -15.66 -0.69 16.86
C ASP A 209 -15.69 0.69 17.54
N GLN A 210 -14.62 1.43 17.42
CA GLN A 210 -14.50 2.81 17.89
C GLN A 210 -14.27 3.74 16.69
N LEU A 211 -15.27 4.56 16.37
CA LEU A 211 -15.23 5.47 15.24
C LEU A 211 -15.25 6.91 15.75
N TYR A 212 -14.28 7.70 15.34
CA TYR A 212 -14.14 9.12 15.65
C TYR A 212 -14.12 9.90 14.36
N GLY A 213 -15.21 10.63 14.06
CA GLY A 213 -15.29 11.47 12.85
C GLY A 213 -14.26 12.58 12.90
N GLY A 214 -14.33 13.41 13.91
CA GLY A 214 -13.51 14.60 14.05
C GLY A 214 -14.24 15.88 13.64
N PRO A 215 -13.49 16.96 13.37
CA PRO A 215 -14.07 18.20 12.89
C PRO A 215 -14.54 18.09 11.44
N GLY A 216 -15.86 18.19 11.20
CA GLY A 216 -16.42 18.15 9.85
C GLY A 216 -17.84 17.61 9.80
N ARG A 217 -18.22 17.10 8.63
CA ARG A 217 -19.50 16.45 8.41
C ARG A 217 -19.27 14.97 8.10
N ASP A 218 -19.20 14.18 9.15
CA ASP A 218 -18.74 12.81 9.07
C ASP A 218 -19.89 11.82 9.05
N TYR A 219 -19.72 10.78 8.26
CA TYR A 219 -20.59 9.63 8.22
C TYR A 219 -19.90 8.43 8.92
N CYS A 220 -20.51 7.92 9.97
CA CYS A 220 -20.03 6.74 10.67
C CYS A 220 -21.08 5.63 10.62
N ASN A 221 -20.63 4.43 10.26
CA ASN A 221 -21.42 3.21 10.32
C ASN A 221 -20.61 2.14 11.04
N GLY A 222 -20.95 1.88 12.30
CA GLY A 222 -20.28 0.87 13.12
C GLY A 222 -20.62 -0.58 12.73
N GLY A 223 -21.58 -0.78 11.81
CA GLY A 223 -21.99 -2.13 11.41
C GLY A 223 -22.85 -2.82 12.48
N PRO A 224 -22.95 -4.17 12.45
CA PRO A 224 -23.82 -4.94 13.35
C PRO A 224 -23.27 -5.11 14.78
N GLY A 225 -22.05 -4.62 15.06
CA GLY A 225 -21.47 -4.62 16.40
C GLY A 225 -22.08 -3.54 17.30
N ARG A 226 -21.83 -3.64 18.61
CA ARG A 226 -22.18 -2.58 19.57
C ARG A 226 -20.98 -1.64 19.78
N GLY A 227 -20.51 -1.04 18.69
CA GLY A 227 -19.42 -0.09 18.71
C GLY A 227 -19.80 1.29 19.26
N ARG A 228 -18.84 2.19 19.33
CA ARG A 228 -19.03 3.58 19.71
C ARG A 228 -18.66 4.51 18.57
N SER A 229 -19.54 5.46 18.27
CA SER A 229 -19.26 6.50 17.29
C SER A 229 -19.27 7.86 17.98
N HIS A 230 -18.22 8.63 17.78
CA HIS A 230 -18.02 9.96 18.34
C HIS A 230 -17.82 10.98 17.22
N ASP A 231 -18.34 12.17 17.40
CA ASP A 231 -18.20 13.30 16.46
C ASP A 231 -18.67 12.96 15.03
N CYS A 232 -19.68 12.11 14.92
CA CYS A 232 -20.27 11.70 13.66
C CYS A 232 -21.63 12.37 13.46
N ASN A 233 -21.80 13.05 12.36
CA ASN A 233 -23.02 13.83 12.09
C ASN A 233 -24.11 12.99 11.42
N PHE A 234 -23.72 11.93 10.72
CA PHE A 234 -24.61 11.07 9.94
C PHE A 234 -24.23 9.60 10.15
N GLY A 235 -25.20 8.72 9.97
CA GLY A 235 -25.02 7.28 10.08
C GLY A 235 -26.05 6.65 11.03
N PRO A 236 -26.17 5.32 11.02
CA PRO A 236 -27.04 4.63 11.97
C PRO A 236 -26.50 4.81 13.41
N ARG A 237 -27.36 5.29 14.29
CA ARG A 237 -27.03 5.39 15.73
C ARG A 237 -27.23 4.02 16.36
N HIS A 238 -26.22 3.50 16.98
CA HIS A 238 -26.24 2.24 17.71
C HIS A 238 -26.19 2.46 19.21
#